data_ffaadcadc2d04f5233275631e9a489ab
#
_entry.id   ffaadcadc2d04f5233275631e9a489ab
#
_cell.length_a   1.000
_cell.length_b   1.000
_cell.length_c   1.000
_cell.angle_alpha   90.00
_cell.angle_beta   90.00
_cell.angle_gamma   90.00
#
_symmetry.space_group_name_H-M   'P 1'
#
loop_
_entity.id
_entity.type
_entity.pdbx_description
1 polymer ?
#
loop_
_entity_poly.entity_id
_entity_poly.type
_entity_poly.pdbx_seq_one_letter_code
_entity_poly.pdbx_strand_id
1 'polypeptide(L)' 'MYKGIIKFVKRETLHEEFVINIGIFNRPSTAERFRKMLQEANVGYDVLLILERI' A
#
# COMPACT_ATOMS: atom_id res chain seq x y z
N MET A 1 -16.94 3.44 -3.10
CA MET A 1 -15.59 3.72 -3.59
C MET A 1 -14.62 3.79 -2.42
N TYR A 2 -13.35 3.56 -2.70
CA TYR A 2 -12.31 3.49 -1.68
C TYR A 2 -11.12 4.32 -2.10
N LYS A 3 -10.58 5.10 -1.18
CA LYS A 3 -9.31 5.79 -1.36
C LYS A 3 -8.20 4.88 -0.84
N GLY A 4 -7.22 4.60 -1.68
CA GLY A 4 -6.11 3.72 -1.34
C GLY A 4 -4.88 4.50 -0.93
N ILE A 5 -4.30 4.13 0.20
CA ILE A 5 -3.06 4.68 0.72
C ILE A 5 -2.10 3.53 0.96
N ILE A 6 -0.88 3.66 0.49
CA ILE A 6 0.17 2.67 0.69
C ILE A 6 1.22 3.22 1.65
N LYS A 7 1.58 2.41 2.64
CA LYS A 7 2.69 2.68 3.55
C LYS A 7 3.81 1.68 3.32
N PHE A 8 5.03 2.19 3.26
CA PHE A 8 6.24 1.38 3.16
C PHE A 8 6.96 1.39 4.50
N VAL A 9 7.01 0.23 5.13
CA VAL A 9 7.69 0.06 6.41
C VAL A 9 8.95 -0.76 6.19
N LYS A 10 10.09 -0.20 6.54
CA LYS A 10 11.38 -0.89 6.40
C LYS A 10 11.47 -2.01 7.42
N ARG A 11 11.69 -3.24 6.96
CA ARG A 11 11.69 -4.43 7.83
C ARG A 11 12.76 -4.43 8.90
N GLU A 12 13.96 -3.96 8.53
CA GLU A 12 15.09 -3.92 9.45
C GLU A 12 14.85 -3.06 10.68
N THR A 13 14.25 -1.89 10.48
CA THR A 13 14.10 -0.89 11.52
C THR A 13 12.67 -0.71 11.98
N LEU A 14 11.70 -1.31 11.25
CA LEU A 14 10.28 -1.10 11.44
C LEU A 14 9.88 0.37 11.31
N HIS A 15 10.67 1.12 10.54
CA HIS A 15 10.45 2.54 10.31
C HIS A 15 9.57 2.77 9.09
N GLU A 16 8.57 3.61 9.27
CA GLU A 16 7.67 4.02 8.20
C GLU A 16 8.35 5.10 7.36
N GLU A 17 8.78 4.76 6.15
CA GLU A 17 9.54 5.68 5.30
C GLU A 17 8.69 6.46 4.31
N PHE A 18 7.73 5.79 3.68
CA PHE A 18 6.93 6.41 2.64
C PHE A 18 5.45 6.16 2.85
N VAL A 19 4.68 7.19 2.56
CA VAL A 19 3.21 7.10 2.49
C VAL A 19 2.80 7.72 1.16
N ILE A 20 2.14 6.94 0.32
CA ILE A 20 1.70 7.42 -0.99
C ILE A 20 0.20 7.17 -1.19
N ASN A 21 -0.43 8.09 -1.89
CA ASN A 21 -1.82 7.96 -2.31
C ASN A 21 -1.86 7.29 -3.68
N ILE A 22 -2.50 6.14 -3.78
CA ILE A 22 -2.56 5.39 -5.04
C ILE A 22 -3.87 5.58 -5.82
N GLY A 23 -4.73 6.46 -5.34
CA GLY A 23 -5.93 6.83 -6.05
C GLY A 23 -7.20 6.22 -5.48
N ILE A 24 -8.25 6.22 -6.29
CA ILE A 24 -9.58 5.78 -5.90
C ILE A 24 -9.93 4.50 -6.65
N PHE A 25 -10.45 3.53 -5.91
CA PHE A 25 -10.80 2.21 -6.44
C PHE A 25 -12.27 1.89 -6.17
N ASN A 26 -12.89 1.19 -7.11
CA ASN A 26 -14.26 0.70 -6.92
C ASN A 26 -14.29 -0.56 -6.06
N ARG A 27 -13.22 -1.36 -6.12
CA ARG A 27 -13.13 -2.65 -5.43
C ARG A 27 -11.86 -2.74 -4.61
N PRO A 28 -11.95 -3.24 -3.36
CA PRO A 28 -10.75 -3.47 -2.54
C PRO A 28 -9.76 -4.42 -3.19
N SER A 29 -10.24 -5.41 -3.95
CA SER A 29 -9.38 -6.38 -4.63
C SER A 29 -8.43 -5.75 -5.63
N THR A 30 -8.85 -4.69 -6.32
CA THR A 30 -8.00 -3.98 -7.27
C THR A 30 -6.86 -3.26 -6.56
N ALA A 31 -7.14 -2.62 -5.44
CA ALA A 31 -6.13 -1.96 -4.61
C ALA A 31 -5.15 -2.99 -4.04
N GLU A 32 -5.63 -4.15 -3.62
CA GLU A 32 -4.77 -5.22 -3.09
C GLU A 32 -3.83 -5.79 -4.15
N ARG A 33 -4.28 -5.90 -5.39
CA ARG A 33 -3.41 -6.31 -6.51
C ARG A 33 -2.30 -5.31 -6.73
N PHE A 34 -2.61 -4.04 -6.60
CA PHE A 34 -1.64 -2.97 -6.69
C PHE A 34 -0.60 -3.06 -5.57
N ARG A 35 -1.07 -3.29 -4.34
CA ARG A 35 -0.19 -3.50 -3.18
C ARG A 35 0.77 -4.67 -3.41
N LYS A 36 0.25 -5.78 -3.93
CA LYS A 36 1.07 -6.97 -4.23
C LYS A 36 2.18 -6.67 -5.22
N MET A 37 1.88 -5.91 -6.27
CA MET A 37 2.89 -5.50 -7.24
C MET A 37 4.00 -4.69 -6.58
N LEU A 38 3.62 -3.75 -5.72
CA LEU A 38 4.59 -2.93 -4.99
C LEU A 38 5.40 -3.76 -4.00
N GLN A 39 4.77 -4.75 -3.36
CA GLN A 39 5.48 -5.64 -2.45
C GLN A 39 6.55 -6.45 -3.16
N GLU A 40 6.26 -6.97 -4.33
CA GLU A 40 7.22 -7.73 -5.14
C GLU A 40 8.38 -6.89 -5.62
N ALA A 41 8.13 -5.63 -5.93
CA ALA A 41 9.14 -4.69 -6.41
C ALA A 41 9.98 -4.07 -5.30
N ASN A 42 9.55 -4.18 -4.04
CA ASN A 42 10.19 -3.53 -2.90
C ASN A 42 10.56 -4.54 -1.82
N VAL A 43 11.55 -5.36 -2.12
CA VAL A 43 12.11 -6.33 -1.18
C VAL A 43 12.77 -5.57 -0.03
N GLY A 44 12.52 -6.00 1.19
CA GLY A 44 13.04 -5.34 2.39
C GLY A 44 12.06 -4.37 3.03
N TYR A 45 10.91 -4.16 2.39
CA TYR A 45 9.81 -3.35 2.92
C TYR A 45 8.57 -4.21 3.12
N ASP A 46 7.82 -3.89 4.15
CA ASP A 46 6.44 -4.34 4.28
C ASP A 46 5.56 -3.27 3.65
N VAL A 47 4.83 -3.65 2.62
CA VAL A 47 3.94 -2.74 1.90
C VAL A 47 2.53 -2.93 2.41
N LEU A 48 2.01 -1.93 3.10
CA LEU A 48 0.71 -1.97 3.76
C LEU A 48 -0.31 -1.14 2.98
N LEU A 49 -1.50 -1.69 2.84
CA LEU A 49 -2.61 -1.00 2.20
C LEU A 49 -3.62 -0.53 3.25
N ILE A 50 -3.97 0.75 3.17
CA ILE A 50 -5.04 1.34 3.95
C ILE A 50 -6.13 1.76 2.97
N LEU A 51 -7.34 1.29 3.19
CA LEU A 51 -8.50 1.67 2.39
C LEU A 51 -9.44 2.53 3.24
N GLU A 52 -9.69 3.73 2.73
CA GLU A 52 -10.68 4.63 3.32
C GLU A 52 -11.92 4.62 2.44
N ARG A 53 -13.05 4.32 3.02
CA ARG A 53 -14.32 4.37 2.30
C ARG A 53 -14.77 5.81 2.14
N ILE A 54 -15.10 6.16 0.92
CA ILE A 54 -15.56 7.51 0.57
C ILE A 54 -16.92 7.49 -0.11
#